data_1fa00ec1e6b8dda296b7f706e31f2afb
#
_entry.id   1fa00ec1e6b8dda296b7f706e31f2afb
#
_cell.length_a   1.000
_cell.length_b   1.000
_cell.length_c   1.000
_cell.angle_alpha   90.00
_cell.angle_beta   90.00
_cell.angle_gamma   90.00
#
_symmetry.space_group_name_H-M   'P 1'
#
loop_
_entity.id
_entity.type
_entity.pdbx_description
1 polymer ?
#
loop_
_entity_poly.entity_id
_entity_poly.type
_entity_poly.pdbx_seq_one_letter_code
_entity_poly.pdbx_strand_id
1 'polypeptide(L)'
;DYWHNDSGGKITAIEEFYRRLVSLDHIRFLEGAIRGAGGEGLIMDVGCGGALLLRMLKERGHKVLGSDFSLDAAAIAWGQNGVPAFCGTLTQAPLRDESVSVLSMFHVLEHLYKPDEYLAAAHRLLKPGGRLVIQVPNAASWQFLIFGESWNGIDVPRHLHNFKLSDLNVLLDKCGFEPVRTKHFSLRDNPAGFSISIAPSLDPMARRIRKIAETPAQRLIKNLVHLGLMVAALPVSAVEALCRAGSTVMVEARKKR
;
A
#
# COMPACT_ATOMS: atom_id res chain seq x y z
N ASP A 1 -6.88 -0.01 -8.56
CA ASP A 1 -8.30 0.11 -8.14
C ASP A 1 -8.73 -0.88 -7.06
N TYR A 2 -7.80 -1.29 -6.19
CA TYR A 2 -8.08 -2.30 -5.14
C TYR A 2 -9.06 -1.84 -4.05
N TRP A 3 -9.37 -0.56 -3.96
CA TRP A 3 -10.14 0.01 -2.86
C TRP A 3 -11.31 0.89 -3.28
N HIS A 4 -11.71 0.81 -4.55
CA HIS A 4 -12.89 1.51 -5.01
C HIS A 4 -14.14 0.83 -4.45
N ASN A 5 -14.96 1.61 -3.75
CA ASN A 5 -16.35 1.26 -3.62
C ASN A 5 -17.00 1.42 -5.00
N ASP A 6 -17.10 0.33 -5.75
CA ASP A 6 -17.97 0.34 -6.91
C ASP A 6 -19.36 0.75 -6.48
N SER A 7 -19.81 1.86 -7.04
CA SER A 7 -21.22 2.24 -7.19
C SER A 7 -22.14 1.86 -6.02
N GLY A 8 -22.21 2.71 -5.00
CA GLY A 8 -23.39 2.82 -4.15
C GLY A 8 -23.63 1.76 -3.06
N GLY A 9 -22.74 0.80 -2.91
CA GLY A 9 -22.80 -0.15 -1.79
C GLY A 9 -22.23 0.47 -0.51
N LYS A 10 -23.06 0.73 0.50
CA LYS A 10 -22.59 1.14 1.83
C LYS A 10 -21.66 0.06 2.36
N ILE A 11 -20.40 0.42 2.68
CA ILE A 11 -19.47 -0.45 3.42
C ILE A 11 -20.17 -0.80 4.73
N THR A 12 -20.23 -2.09 5.08
CA THR A 12 -20.76 -2.48 6.37
C THR A 12 -19.84 -2.01 7.48
N ALA A 13 -20.36 -1.70 8.67
CA ALA A 13 -19.55 -1.31 9.81
C ALA A 13 -18.46 -2.35 10.15
N ILE A 14 -18.74 -3.63 9.92
CA ILE A 14 -17.81 -4.74 10.11
C ILE A 14 -16.66 -4.67 9.10
N GLU A 15 -16.95 -4.37 7.83
CA GLU A 15 -15.94 -4.24 6.79
C GLU A 15 -15.03 -3.02 7.03
N GLU A 16 -15.60 -1.90 7.46
CA GLU A 16 -14.81 -0.72 7.83
C GLU A 16 -13.93 -1.00 9.04
N PHE A 17 -14.47 -1.66 10.07
CA PHE A 17 -13.70 -2.06 11.25
C PHE A 17 -12.52 -2.96 10.85
N TYR A 18 -12.75 -3.99 10.03
CA TYR A 18 -11.69 -4.86 9.54
C TYR A 18 -10.62 -4.07 8.77
N ARG A 19 -11.04 -3.22 7.82
CA ARG A 19 -10.11 -2.39 7.03
C ARG A 19 -9.25 -1.49 7.92
N ARG A 20 -9.85 -0.86 8.95
CA ARG A 20 -9.13 -0.05 9.93
C ARG A 20 -8.14 -0.89 10.73
N LEU A 21 -8.55 -2.06 11.19
CA LEU A 21 -7.71 -2.96 11.98
C LEU A 21 -6.44 -3.37 11.22
N VAL A 22 -6.58 -3.85 9.99
CA VAL A 22 -5.44 -4.28 9.18
C VAL A 22 -4.56 -3.11 8.71
N SER A 23 -5.10 -1.88 8.70
CA SER A 23 -4.35 -0.66 8.36
C SER A 23 -3.58 -0.07 9.55
N LEU A 24 -3.85 -0.49 10.79
CA LEU A 24 -3.13 0.02 11.98
C LEU A 24 -1.62 -0.18 11.89
N ASP A 25 -1.21 -1.24 11.28
CA ASP A 25 0.16 -1.60 11.01
C ASP A 25 0.88 -0.56 10.13
N HIS A 26 0.23 -0.11 9.04
CA HIS A 26 0.71 0.95 8.17
C HIS A 26 0.71 2.31 8.88
N ILE A 27 -0.34 2.59 9.64
CA ILE A 27 -0.43 3.83 10.45
C ILE A 27 0.75 3.93 11.42
N ARG A 28 1.05 2.86 12.19
CA ARG A 28 2.17 2.85 13.13
C ARG A 28 3.52 3.08 12.44
N PHE A 29 3.67 2.50 11.24
CA PHE A 29 4.89 2.70 10.46
C PHE A 29 5.00 4.15 9.97
N LEU A 30 3.91 4.72 9.43
CA LEU A 30 3.86 6.12 9.02
C LEU A 30 4.08 7.10 10.18
N GLU A 31 3.47 6.86 11.34
CA GLU A 31 3.69 7.68 12.53
C GLU A 31 5.17 7.69 12.97
N GLY A 32 5.88 6.56 12.79
CA GLY A 32 7.33 6.51 12.96
C GLY A 32 8.06 7.43 11.99
N ALA A 33 7.70 7.41 10.71
CA ALA A 33 8.27 8.26 9.68
C ALA A 33 7.94 9.75 9.93
N ILE A 34 6.71 10.05 10.37
CA ILE A 34 6.28 11.42 10.75
C ILE A 34 7.14 11.96 11.89
N ARG A 35 7.34 11.18 12.96
CA ARG A 35 8.25 11.55 14.06
C ARG A 35 9.68 11.77 13.55
N GLY A 36 10.16 10.88 12.66
CA GLY A 36 11.48 11.01 12.03
C GLY A 36 11.65 12.25 11.15
N ALA A 37 10.54 12.80 10.63
CA ALA A 37 10.50 14.03 9.83
C ALA A 37 10.26 15.31 10.67
N GLY A 38 10.25 15.21 11.99
CA GLY A 38 10.03 16.34 12.90
C GLY A 38 8.62 16.46 13.46
N GLY A 39 7.75 15.49 13.22
CA GLY A 39 6.41 15.39 13.82
C GLY A 39 5.32 16.21 13.14
N GLU A 40 5.67 17.22 12.38
CA GLU A 40 4.73 18.16 11.76
C GLU A 40 4.89 18.27 10.25
N GLY A 41 3.85 18.78 9.59
CA GLY A 41 3.85 19.11 8.17
C GLY A 41 2.84 18.29 7.35
N LEU A 42 2.94 18.43 6.03
CA LEU A 42 2.03 17.75 5.10
C LEU A 42 2.46 16.30 4.90
N ILE A 43 1.52 15.39 5.05
CA ILE A 43 1.67 13.98 4.71
C ILE A 43 0.93 13.73 3.41
N MET A 44 1.62 13.19 2.41
CA MET A 44 1.04 12.89 1.12
C MET A 44 1.07 11.39 0.85
N ASP A 45 -0.03 10.83 0.35
CA ASP A 45 -0.11 9.44 -0.12
C ASP A 45 -0.41 9.40 -1.61
N VAL A 46 0.45 8.73 -2.37
CA VAL A 46 0.34 8.57 -3.82
C VAL A 46 -0.33 7.23 -4.10
N GLY A 47 -1.34 7.23 -4.98
CA GLY A 47 -2.20 6.07 -5.18
C GLY A 47 -3.11 5.83 -3.99
N CYS A 48 -3.63 6.90 -3.39
CA CYS A 48 -4.37 6.86 -2.13
C CYS A 48 -5.71 6.11 -2.19
N GLY A 49 -6.20 5.78 -3.40
CA GLY A 49 -7.53 5.21 -3.58
C GLY A 49 -8.60 6.05 -2.90
N GLY A 50 -9.51 5.42 -2.16
CA GLY A 50 -10.51 6.12 -1.34
C GLY A 50 -9.96 6.83 -0.10
N ALA A 51 -8.64 6.85 0.10
CA ALA A 51 -7.92 7.56 1.16
C ALA A 51 -8.27 7.17 2.61
N LEU A 52 -8.64 5.90 2.86
CA LEU A 52 -8.90 5.43 4.23
C LEU A 52 -7.70 5.64 5.16
N LEU A 53 -6.48 5.35 4.69
CA LEU A 53 -5.25 5.51 5.46
C LEU A 53 -5.03 6.99 5.86
N LEU A 54 -5.21 7.89 4.89
CA LEU A 54 -5.10 9.34 5.13
C LEU A 54 -6.22 9.85 6.05
N ARG A 55 -7.45 9.33 5.92
CA ARG A 55 -8.54 9.64 6.86
C ARG A 55 -8.16 9.26 8.29
N MET A 56 -7.60 8.07 8.49
CA MET A 56 -7.13 7.63 9.81
C MET A 56 -6.01 8.51 10.37
N LEU A 57 -5.11 9.04 9.54
CA LEU A 57 -4.08 10.01 9.94
C LEU A 57 -4.70 11.38 10.23
N LYS A 58 -5.66 11.83 9.43
CA LYS A 58 -6.39 13.09 9.67
C LYS A 58 -7.15 13.08 10.98
N GLU A 59 -7.81 11.97 11.33
CA GLU A 59 -8.48 11.75 12.61
C GLU A 59 -7.51 11.83 13.81
N ARG A 60 -6.20 11.62 13.57
CA ARG A 60 -5.11 11.80 14.55
C ARG A 60 -4.49 13.19 14.55
N GLY A 61 -5.09 14.14 13.82
CA GLY A 61 -4.64 15.53 13.79
C GLY A 61 -3.59 15.86 12.73
N HIS A 62 -3.23 14.93 11.86
CA HIS A 62 -2.24 15.18 10.81
C HIS A 62 -2.85 15.94 9.62
N LYS A 63 -2.04 16.81 8.98
CA LYS A 63 -2.37 17.45 7.70
C LYS A 63 -2.08 16.44 6.59
N VAL A 64 -3.09 16.11 5.79
CA VAL A 64 -3.00 15.04 4.78
C VAL A 64 -3.42 15.53 3.41
N LEU A 65 -2.85 14.90 2.38
CA LEU A 65 -3.19 15.10 0.97
C LEU A 65 -3.07 13.76 0.24
N GLY A 66 -4.07 13.42 -0.56
CA GLY A 66 -4.03 12.26 -1.44
C GLY A 66 -3.75 12.62 -2.89
N SER A 67 -3.20 11.68 -3.66
CA SER A 67 -3.28 11.71 -5.12
C SER A 67 -3.61 10.33 -5.65
N ASP A 68 -4.40 10.29 -6.70
CA ASP A 68 -4.69 9.06 -7.45
C ASP A 68 -4.85 9.43 -8.92
N PHE A 69 -4.53 8.52 -9.84
CA PHE A 69 -4.79 8.76 -11.26
C PHE A 69 -6.25 8.47 -11.64
N SER A 70 -7.00 7.80 -10.77
CA SER A 70 -8.44 7.60 -10.92
C SER A 70 -9.22 8.77 -10.36
N LEU A 71 -10.02 9.41 -11.22
CA LEU A 71 -10.90 10.50 -10.80
C LEU A 71 -11.93 10.02 -9.77
N ASP A 72 -12.45 8.80 -9.92
CA ASP A 72 -13.41 8.21 -8.99
C ASP A 72 -12.77 8.01 -7.60
N ALA A 73 -11.52 7.56 -7.54
CA ALA A 73 -10.79 7.43 -6.29
C ALA A 73 -10.63 8.77 -5.58
N ALA A 74 -10.16 9.78 -6.31
CA ALA A 74 -10.00 11.13 -5.77
C ALA A 74 -11.35 11.73 -5.31
N ALA A 75 -12.43 11.49 -6.04
CA ALA A 75 -13.77 11.93 -5.68
C ALA A 75 -14.28 11.23 -4.40
N ILE A 76 -14.03 9.93 -4.24
CA ILE A 76 -14.37 9.18 -3.01
C ILE A 76 -13.54 9.71 -1.83
N ALA A 77 -12.23 9.93 -2.02
CA ALA A 77 -11.36 10.49 -0.99
C ALA A 77 -11.89 11.82 -0.47
N TRP A 78 -12.26 12.71 -1.38
CA TRP A 78 -12.78 14.03 -1.03
C TRP A 78 -14.21 13.96 -0.47
N GLY A 79 -15.14 13.36 -1.21
CA GLY A 79 -16.57 13.43 -0.92
C GLY A 79 -17.02 12.53 0.22
N GLN A 80 -16.46 11.31 0.31
CA GLN A 80 -16.89 10.33 1.33
C GLN A 80 -15.99 10.32 2.56
N ASN A 81 -14.67 10.46 2.37
CA ASN A 81 -13.71 10.40 3.46
C ASN A 81 -13.22 11.77 3.94
N GLY A 82 -13.64 12.86 3.28
CA GLY A 82 -13.28 14.23 3.66
C GLY A 82 -11.78 14.50 3.61
N VAL A 83 -11.04 13.74 2.79
CA VAL A 83 -9.59 13.88 2.63
C VAL A 83 -9.32 14.68 1.35
N PRO A 84 -8.59 15.81 1.42
CA PRO A 84 -8.14 16.52 0.23
C PRO A 84 -7.35 15.58 -0.67
N ALA A 85 -7.76 15.48 -1.94
CA ALA A 85 -7.09 14.66 -2.94
C ALA A 85 -7.19 15.29 -4.31
N PHE A 86 -6.21 15.04 -5.18
CA PHE A 86 -6.26 15.44 -6.58
C PHE A 86 -6.11 14.23 -7.49
N CYS A 87 -6.72 14.31 -8.67
CA CYS A 87 -6.55 13.33 -9.72
C CYS A 87 -5.32 13.71 -10.56
N GLY A 88 -4.32 12.83 -10.62
CA GLY A 88 -3.11 13.08 -11.40
C GLY A 88 -1.91 12.28 -10.92
N THR A 89 -0.80 12.46 -11.62
CA THR A 89 0.48 11.81 -11.33
C THR A 89 1.33 12.64 -10.38
N LEU A 90 2.22 11.98 -9.65
CA LEU A 90 3.16 12.67 -8.76
C LEU A 90 4.11 13.61 -9.51
N THR A 91 4.51 13.24 -10.74
CA THR A 91 5.43 14.02 -11.57
C THR A 91 4.85 15.37 -11.95
N GLN A 92 3.52 15.47 -12.04
CA GLN A 92 2.77 16.69 -12.37
C GLN A 92 2.02 17.28 -11.18
N ALA A 93 2.35 16.85 -9.95
CA ALA A 93 1.67 17.32 -8.75
C ALA A 93 1.75 18.86 -8.64
N PRO A 94 0.60 19.56 -8.43
CA PRO A 94 0.55 21.01 -8.32
C PRO A 94 0.98 21.49 -6.93
N LEU A 95 2.14 21.05 -6.50
CA LEU A 95 2.70 21.33 -5.20
C LEU A 95 4.05 22.06 -5.34
N ARG A 96 4.33 22.91 -4.35
CA ARG A 96 5.64 23.57 -4.25
C ARG A 96 6.71 22.52 -3.87
N ASP A 97 7.91 22.74 -4.36
CA ASP A 97 9.06 21.98 -3.94
C ASP A 97 9.24 22.08 -2.41
N GLU A 98 9.75 21.05 -1.80
CA GLU A 98 10.05 20.99 -0.36
C GLU A 98 8.85 21.34 0.55
N SER A 99 7.62 21.01 0.12
CA SER A 99 6.39 21.30 0.87
C SER A 99 5.87 20.10 1.67
N VAL A 100 6.30 18.87 1.34
CA VAL A 100 5.83 17.62 1.94
C VAL A 100 6.81 17.12 2.99
N SER A 101 6.33 16.73 4.17
CA SER A 101 7.19 16.18 5.23
C SER A 101 7.32 14.66 5.15
N VAL A 102 6.23 13.97 4.80
CA VAL A 102 6.21 12.52 4.58
C VAL A 102 5.44 12.23 3.31
N LEU A 103 6.00 11.40 2.43
CA LEU A 103 5.34 10.91 1.24
C LEU A 103 5.28 9.39 1.30
N SER A 104 4.12 8.82 1.02
CA SER A 104 3.92 7.37 0.97
C SER A 104 3.50 6.88 -0.41
N MET A 105 3.93 5.65 -0.74
CA MET A 105 3.57 4.88 -1.93
C MET A 105 3.34 3.43 -1.52
N PHE A 106 2.08 3.05 -1.28
CA PHE A 106 1.72 1.68 -0.92
C PHE A 106 1.20 0.94 -2.15
N HIS A 107 1.96 -0.02 -2.65
CA HIS A 107 1.64 -0.76 -3.87
C HIS A 107 1.41 0.15 -5.08
N VAL A 108 2.38 1.02 -5.35
CA VAL A 108 2.38 1.96 -6.48
C VAL A 108 3.58 1.74 -7.37
N LEU A 109 4.78 1.61 -6.77
CA LEU A 109 6.04 1.65 -7.49
C LEU A 109 6.18 0.51 -8.52
N GLU A 110 5.63 -0.67 -8.19
CA GLU A 110 5.61 -1.85 -9.05
C GLU A 110 4.77 -1.70 -10.32
N HIS A 111 3.83 -0.74 -10.32
CA HIS A 111 2.94 -0.46 -11.46
C HIS A 111 3.47 0.61 -12.41
N LEU A 112 4.55 1.31 -12.06
CA LEU A 112 5.03 2.45 -12.82
C LEU A 112 5.95 2.01 -13.96
N TYR A 113 5.80 2.61 -15.13
CA TYR A 113 6.75 2.43 -16.24
C TYR A 113 8.13 3.01 -15.93
N LYS A 114 8.17 4.11 -15.17
CA LYS A 114 9.38 4.86 -14.82
C LYS A 114 9.39 5.19 -13.33
N PRO A 115 9.72 4.21 -12.47
CA PRO A 115 9.72 4.40 -11.03
C PRO A 115 10.75 5.45 -10.58
N ASP A 116 11.84 5.62 -11.30
CA ASP A 116 12.87 6.65 -11.07
C ASP A 116 12.35 8.07 -11.22
N GLU A 117 11.49 8.34 -12.23
CA GLU A 117 10.84 9.66 -12.39
C GLU A 117 9.91 9.99 -11.21
N TYR A 118 9.18 9.00 -10.70
CA TYR A 118 8.34 9.20 -9.52
C TYR A 118 9.16 9.42 -8.25
N LEU A 119 10.28 8.72 -8.10
CA LEU A 119 11.19 8.93 -6.97
C LEU A 119 11.87 10.29 -7.05
N ALA A 120 12.25 10.76 -8.24
CA ALA A 120 12.77 12.10 -8.44
C ALA A 120 11.73 13.18 -8.09
N ALA A 121 10.47 12.98 -8.47
CA ALA A 121 9.38 13.88 -8.10
C ALA A 121 9.13 13.85 -6.58
N ALA A 122 9.18 12.69 -5.94
CA ALA A 122 9.09 12.57 -4.48
C ALA A 122 10.24 13.30 -3.79
N HIS A 123 11.47 13.17 -4.31
CA HIS A 123 12.63 13.87 -3.79
C HIS A 123 12.47 15.39 -3.89
N ARG A 124 11.98 15.90 -5.02
CA ARG A 124 11.69 17.32 -5.22
C ARG A 124 10.68 17.86 -4.21
N LEU A 125 9.58 17.13 -4.00
CA LEU A 125 8.47 17.56 -3.15
C LEU A 125 8.76 17.46 -1.65
N LEU A 126 9.60 16.50 -1.25
CA LEU A 126 9.96 16.30 0.15
C LEU A 126 10.87 17.42 0.66
N LYS A 127 10.59 17.89 1.87
CA LYS A 127 11.47 18.80 2.61
C LYS A 127 12.85 18.18 2.84
N PRO A 128 13.90 18.98 3.06
CA PRO A 128 15.18 18.45 3.56
C PRO A 128 14.96 17.59 4.83
N GLY A 129 15.47 16.35 4.81
CA GLY A 129 15.26 15.39 5.89
C GLY A 129 13.86 14.76 5.94
N GLY A 130 12.97 15.10 5.00
CA GLY A 130 11.66 14.46 4.84
C GLY A 130 11.76 12.96 4.60
N ARG A 131 10.65 12.26 4.81
CA ARG A 131 10.59 10.80 4.76
C ARG A 131 9.76 10.32 3.58
N LEU A 132 10.30 9.34 2.90
CA LEU A 132 9.60 8.54 1.88
C LEU A 132 9.31 7.16 2.48
N VAL A 133 8.05 6.71 2.38
CA VAL A 133 7.63 5.37 2.78
C VAL A 133 7.12 4.63 1.56
N ILE A 134 7.73 3.51 1.23
CA ILE A 134 7.35 2.67 0.09
C ILE A 134 7.03 1.28 0.57
N GLN A 135 5.96 0.68 0.05
CA GLN A 135 5.68 -0.74 0.20
C GLN A 135 5.48 -1.35 -1.18
N VAL A 136 6.16 -2.48 -1.42
CA VAL A 136 6.07 -3.27 -2.65
C VAL A 136 6.03 -4.77 -2.33
N PRO A 137 5.52 -5.63 -3.23
CA PRO A 137 5.71 -7.06 -3.17
C PRO A 137 7.21 -7.40 -3.19
N ASN A 138 7.62 -8.40 -2.40
CA ASN A 138 9.02 -8.78 -2.26
C ASN A 138 9.33 -10.04 -3.08
N ALA A 139 9.98 -9.89 -4.22
CA ALA A 139 10.39 -11.00 -5.09
C ALA A 139 11.50 -11.90 -4.49
N ALA A 140 12.00 -11.59 -3.28
CA ALA A 140 12.88 -12.48 -2.52
C ALA A 140 12.13 -13.18 -1.36
N SER A 141 10.80 -13.19 -1.36
CA SER A 141 9.99 -13.80 -0.30
C SER A 141 9.95 -15.33 -0.39
N TRP A 142 9.71 -15.97 0.75
CA TRP A 142 9.46 -17.41 0.77
C TRP A 142 8.17 -17.76 0.03
N GLN A 143 7.15 -16.92 0.08
CA GLN A 143 5.93 -17.15 -0.69
C GLN A 143 6.21 -17.20 -2.19
N PHE A 144 7.07 -16.31 -2.72
CA PHE A 144 7.48 -16.40 -4.11
C PHE A 144 8.23 -17.70 -4.43
N LEU A 145 9.14 -18.12 -3.55
CA LEU A 145 9.88 -19.39 -3.74
C LEU A 145 8.97 -20.62 -3.71
N ILE A 146 7.92 -20.61 -2.89
CA ILE A 146 6.98 -21.74 -2.73
C ILE A 146 5.96 -21.77 -3.86
N PHE A 147 5.37 -20.64 -4.22
CA PHE A 147 4.24 -20.57 -5.14
C PHE A 147 4.65 -20.24 -6.59
N GLY A 148 5.87 -19.75 -6.81
CA GLY A 148 6.35 -19.39 -8.15
C GLY A 148 5.38 -18.46 -8.88
N GLU A 149 4.95 -18.90 -10.08
CA GLU A 149 4.02 -18.14 -10.93
C GLU A 149 2.62 -17.94 -10.29
N SER A 150 2.24 -18.79 -9.34
CA SER A 150 0.98 -18.68 -8.61
C SER A 150 1.04 -17.70 -7.44
N TRP A 151 2.20 -17.11 -7.17
CA TRP A 151 2.32 -16.14 -6.10
C TRP A 151 1.52 -14.87 -6.40
N ASN A 152 0.68 -14.45 -5.46
CA ASN A 152 -0.17 -13.27 -5.61
C ASN A 152 0.61 -11.95 -5.86
N GLY A 153 1.89 -11.91 -5.50
CA GLY A 153 2.75 -10.75 -5.77
C GLY A 153 3.15 -10.58 -7.24
N ILE A 154 2.94 -11.61 -8.09
CA ILE A 154 3.07 -11.52 -9.55
C ILE A 154 1.69 -11.21 -10.13
N ASP A 155 1.41 -9.97 -10.42
CA ASP A 155 0.11 -9.51 -10.94
C ASP A 155 0.24 -9.04 -12.40
N VAL A 156 0.47 -9.99 -13.30
CA VAL A 156 0.61 -9.72 -14.75
C VAL A 156 -0.75 -9.36 -15.36
N PRO A 157 -0.84 -8.31 -16.18
CA PRO A 157 0.23 -7.40 -16.65
C PRO A 157 0.38 -6.13 -15.80
N ARG A 158 -0.21 -6.05 -14.60
CA ARG A 158 -0.25 -4.82 -13.80
C ARG A 158 1.06 -4.53 -13.09
N HIS A 159 1.75 -5.56 -12.55
CA HIS A 159 3.08 -5.40 -11.97
C HIS A 159 4.13 -5.43 -13.07
N LEU A 160 4.70 -4.27 -13.37
CA LEU A 160 5.75 -4.10 -14.37
C LEU A 160 7.13 -4.40 -13.79
N HIS A 161 7.27 -4.29 -12.47
CA HIS A 161 8.51 -4.52 -11.75
C HIS A 161 8.30 -5.46 -10.57
N ASN A 162 9.20 -6.43 -10.41
CA ASN A 162 9.25 -7.33 -9.26
C ASN A 162 10.48 -6.99 -8.42
N PHE A 163 10.30 -6.20 -7.37
CA PHE A 163 11.39 -5.70 -6.54
C PHE A 163 11.85 -6.71 -5.50
N LYS A 164 13.18 -6.86 -5.38
CA LYS A 164 13.82 -7.33 -4.15
C LYS A 164 14.22 -6.12 -3.32
N LEU A 165 14.37 -6.29 -2.01
CA LEU A 165 14.84 -5.19 -1.15
C LEU A 165 16.17 -4.60 -1.60
N SER A 166 17.13 -5.45 -2.07
CA SER A 166 18.41 -5.00 -2.62
C SER A 166 18.25 -4.03 -3.77
N ASP A 167 17.35 -4.38 -4.72
CA ASP A 167 17.14 -3.60 -5.93
C ASP A 167 16.44 -2.27 -5.61
N LEU A 168 15.46 -2.31 -4.69
CA LEU A 168 14.79 -1.12 -4.19
C LEU A 168 15.77 -0.18 -3.50
N ASN A 169 16.69 -0.70 -2.67
CA ASN A 169 17.70 0.12 -2.00
C ASN A 169 18.66 0.78 -3.00
N VAL A 170 19.09 0.08 -4.05
CA VAL A 170 19.93 0.65 -5.12
C VAL A 170 19.17 1.77 -5.85
N LEU A 171 17.91 1.55 -6.17
CA LEU A 171 17.07 2.55 -6.84
C LEU A 171 16.87 3.79 -5.95
N LEU A 172 16.58 3.59 -4.67
CA LEU A 172 16.43 4.67 -3.69
C LEU A 172 17.72 5.49 -3.56
N ASP A 173 18.88 4.82 -3.45
CA ASP A 173 20.18 5.49 -3.35
C ASP A 173 20.47 6.37 -4.57
N LYS A 174 20.24 5.84 -5.78
CA LYS A 174 20.37 6.58 -7.04
C LYS A 174 19.46 7.80 -7.13
N CYS A 175 18.27 7.74 -6.54
CA CYS A 175 17.31 8.84 -6.53
C CYS A 175 17.48 9.80 -5.33
N GLY A 176 18.59 9.73 -4.59
CA GLY A 176 18.90 10.66 -3.51
C GLY A 176 18.24 10.33 -2.17
N PHE A 177 17.88 9.08 -1.94
CA PHE A 177 17.29 8.61 -0.70
C PHE A 177 18.24 7.68 0.07
N GLU A 178 18.17 7.73 1.39
CA GLU A 178 18.89 6.84 2.30
C GLU A 178 17.88 5.98 3.07
N PRO A 179 17.85 4.64 2.87
CA PRO A 179 17.02 3.75 3.65
C PRO A 179 17.34 3.86 5.15
N VAL A 180 16.29 4.05 5.97
CA VAL A 180 16.40 4.24 7.43
C VAL A 180 15.84 3.04 8.18
N ARG A 181 14.71 2.51 7.71
CA ARG A 181 14.01 1.42 8.37
C ARG A 181 13.32 0.54 7.36
N THR A 182 13.35 -0.77 7.61
CA THR A 182 12.71 -1.77 6.77
C THR A 182 11.82 -2.68 7.62
N LYS A 183 10.70 -3.09 7.05
CA LYS A 183 9.76 -4.02 7.66
C LYS A 183 9.32 -5.06 6.63
N HIS A 184 9.32 -6.34 7.01
CA HIS A 184 8.97 -7.47 6.16
C HIS A 184 7.60 -8.08 6.47
N PHE A 185 6.80 -7.42 7.28
CA PHE A 185 5.48 -7.88 7.68
C PHE A 185 4.42 -6.82 7.42
N SER A 186 3.33 -7.21 6.81
CA SER A 186 2.08 -6.46 6.72
C SER A 186 0.94 -7.36 7.14
N LEU A 187 0.20 -6.97 8.18
CA LEU A 187 -0.97 -7.71 8.64
C LEU A 187 -2.04 -7.80 7.55
N ARG A 188 -2.10 -6.78 6.69
CA ARG A 188 -3.03 -6.73 5.56
C ARG A 188 -2.61 -7.68 4.44
N ASP A 189 -1.32 -7.66 4.07
CA ASP A 189 -0.89 -8.20 2.77
C ASP A 189 -0.28 -9.60 2.88
N ASN A 190 0.56 -9.88 3.90
CA ASN A 190 1.25 -11.17 3.97
C ASN A 190 0.30 -12.36 4.13
N PRO A 191 -0.66 -12.37 5.08
CA PRO A 191 -1.59 -13.50 5.22
C PRO A 191 -2.57 -13.60 4.05
N ALA A 192 -3.04 -12.44 3.53
CA ALA A 192 -3.94 -12.41 2.39
C ALA A 192 -3.25 -12.94 1.12
N GLY A 193 -2.02 -12.49 0.85
CA GLY A 193 -1.21 -12.98 -0.26
C GLY A 193 -1.00 -14.49 -0.22
N PHE A 194 -0.71 -15.04 0.97
CA PHE A 194 -0.58 -16.48 1.17
C PHE A 194 -1.89 -17.23 0.84
N SER A 195 -3.03 -16.77 1.39
CA SER A 195 -4.33 -17.36 1.13
C SER A 195 -4.71 -17.33 -0.35
N ILE A 196 -4.46 -16.19 -1.03
CA ILE A 196 -4.79 -16.01 -2.45
C ILE A 196 -3.85 -16.85 -3.33
N SER A 197 -2.57 -16.98 -2.96
CA SER A 197 -1.62 -17.83 -3.69
C SER A 197 -1.99 -19.30 -3.65
N ILE A 198 -2.55 -19.80 -2.52
CA ILE A 198 -3.07 -21.17 -2.41
C ILE A 198 -4.38 -21.34 -3.18
N ALA A 199 -5.29 -20.37 -3.03
CA ALA A 199 -6.65 -20.48 -3.53
C ALA A 199 -7.12 -19.17 -4.19
N PRO A 200 -6.66 -18.86 -5.43
CA PRO A 200 -6.98 -17.61 -6.12
C PRO A 200 -8.48 -17.38 -6.32
N SER A 201 -9.25 -18.45 -6.40
CA SER A 201 -10.73 -18.38 -6.51
C SER A 201 -11.42 -17.83 -5.27
N LEU A 202 -10.73 -17.76 -4.14
CA LEU A 202 -11.26 -17.20 -2.89
C LEU A 202 -11.02 -15.69 -2.77
N ASP A 203 -10.19 -15.08 -3.61
CA ASP A 203 -9.92 -13.65 -3.57
C ASP A 203 -11.21 -12.84 -3.70
N PRO A 204 -11.67 -12.15 -2.62
CA PRO A 204 -12.91 -11.39 -2.65
C PRO A 204 -12.88 -10.25 -3.66
N MET A 205 -11.69 -9.66 -3.89
CA MET A 205 -11.50 -8.54 -4.80
C MET A 205 -11.54 -9.01 -6.25
N ALA A 206 -10.79 -10.06 -6.59
CA ALA A 206 -10.82 -10.62 -7.95
C ALA A 206 -12.22 -11.09 -8.35
N ARG A 207 -12.97 -11.71 -7.42
CA ARG A 207 -14.36 -12.11 -7.65
C ARG A 207 -15.28 -10.93 -7.93
N ARG A 208 -15.09 -9.82 -7.19
CA ARG A 208 -15.85 -8.58 -7.39
C ARG A 208 -15.54 -7.92 -8.73
N ILE A 209 -14.25 -7.74 -9.06
CA ILE A 209 -13.80 -7.12 -10.32
C ILE A 209 -14.26 -7.92 -11.53
N ARG A 210 -14.16 -9.25 -11.45
CA ARG A 210 -14.60 -10.16 -12.53
C ARG A 210 -16.11 -10.36 -12.57
N LYS A 211 -16.88 -9.68 -11.69
CA LYS A 211 -18.34 -9.78 -11.58
C LYS A 211 -18.84 -11.22 -11.56
N ILE A 212 -18.15 -12.09 -10.79
CA ILE A 212 -18.52 -13.50 -10.70
C ILE A 212 -19.88 -13.62 -10.03
N ALA A 213 -20.83 -14.25 -10.71
CA ALA A 213 -22.16 -14.49 -10.16
C ALA A 213 -22.07 -15.50 -9.01
N GLU A 214 -22.45 -15.08 -7.81
CA GLU A 214 -22.44 -15.87 -6.59
C GLU A 214 -23.71 -15.64 -5.79
N THR A 215 -24.26 -16.70 -5.21
CA THR A 215 -25.31 -16.56 -4.21
C THR A 215 -24.74 -15.96 -2.92
N PRO A 216 -25.56 -15.32 -2.07
CA PRO A 216 -25.10 -14.80 -0.78
C PRO A 216 -24.43 -15.87 0.09
N ALA A 217 -24.94 -17.10 0.08
CA ALA A 217 -24.37 -18.22 0.83
C ALA A 217 -22.98 -18.63 0.29
N GLN A 218 -22.82 -18.75 -1.03
CA GLN A 218 -21.53 -19.05 -1.65
C GLN A 218 -20.49 -17.98 -1.34
N ARG A 219 -20.88 -16.70 -1.41
CA ARG A 219 -20.01 -15.58 -1.05
C ARG A 219 -19.58 -15.65 0.41
N LEU A 220 -20.52 -15.90 1.32
CA LEU A 220 -20.22 -16.03 2.75
C LEU A 220 -19.24 -17.17 3.02
N ILE A 221 -19.51 -18.37 2.48
CA ILE A 221 -18.64 -19.55 2.64
C ILE A 221 -17.22 -19.25 2.14
N LYS A 222 -17.08 -18.72 0.92
CA LYS A 222 -15.77 -18.39 0.36
C LYS A 222 -15.03 -17.35 1.19
N ASN A 223 -15.72 -16.33 1.70
CA ASN A 223 -15.11 -15.33 2.56
C ASN A 223 -14.68 -15.91 3.90
N LEU A 224 -15.44 -16.82 4.49
CA LEU A 224 -15.09 -17.51 5.74
C LEU A 224 -13.88 -18.44 5.53
N VAL A 225 -13.83 -19.18 4.42
CA VAL A 225 -12.68 -20.03 4.07
C VAL A 225 -11.44 -19.16 3.84
N HIS A 226 -11.57 -18.06 3.10
CA HIS A 226 -10.46 -17.11 2.91
C HIS A 226 -9.95 -16.55 4.24
N LEU A 227 -10.85 -16.12 5.12
CA LEU A 227 -10.49 -15.63 6.45
C LEU A 227 -9.78 -16.72 7.28
N GLY A 228 -10.31 -17.96 7.26
CA GLY A 228 -9.67 -19.11 7.93
C GLY A 228 -8.25 -19.36 7.43
N LEU A 229 -8.02 -19.32 6.12
CA LEU A 229 -6.69 -19.45 5.52
C LEU A 229 -5.76 -18.29 5.91
N MET A 230 -6.28 -17.05 5.95
CA MET A 230 -5.50 -15.90 6.41
C MET A 230 -5.07 -16.06 7.87
N VAL A 231 -5.98 -16.49 8.75
CA VAL A 231 -5.66 -16.73 10.17
C VAL A 231 -4.63 -17.83 10.30
N ALA A 232 -4.78 -18.94 9.56
CA ALA A 232 -3.81 -20.05 9.55
C ALA A 232 -2.44 -19.62 8.99
N ALA A 233 -2.40 -18.64 8.08
CA ALA A 233 -1.16 -18.11 7.51
C ALA A 233 -0.41 -17.15 8.44
N LEU A 234 -1.04 -16.63 9.51
CA LEU A 234 -0.39 -15.66 10.41
C LEU A 234 0.93 -16.18 11.03
N PRO A 235 1.01 -17.39 11.60
CA PRO A 235 2.27 -17.89 12.14
C PRO A 235 3.37 -18.01 11.08
N VAL A 236 3.03 -18.50 9.88
CA VAL A 236 3.96 -18.62 8.76
C VAL A 236 4.46 -17.24 8.35
N SER A 237 3.54 -16.28 8.16
CA SER A 237 3.88 -14.89 7.81
C SER A 237 4.76 -14.22 8.88
N ALA A 238 4.57 -14.54 10.15
CA ALA A 238 5.42 -14.03 11.22
C ALA A 238 6.84 -14.60 11.14
N VAL A 239 6.98 -15.90 10.87
CA VAL A 239 8.30 -16.55 10.68
C VAL A 239 9.00 -16.01 9.44
N GLU A 240 8.30 -15.87 8.30
CA GLU A 240 8.83 -15.23 7.10
C GLU A 240 9.38 -13.83 7.39
N ALA A 241 8.63 -13.03 8.16
CA ALA A 241 9.04 -11.68 8.53
C ALA A 241 10.28 -11.67 9.44
N LEU A 242 10.36 -12.57 10.42
CA LEU A 242 11.53 -12.73 11.29
C LEU A 242 12.78 -13.11 10.48
N CYS A 243 12.60 -13.93 9.44
CA CYS A 243 13.67 -14.32 8.51
C CYS A 243 13.92 -13.26 7.41
N ARG A 244 13.28 -12.09 7.47
CA ARG A 244 13.36 -11.04 6.44
C ARG A 244 12.94 -11.49 5.04
N ALA A 245 12.09 -12.50 4.96
CA ALA A 245 11.60 -13.14 3.74
C ALA A 245 10.09 -12.99 3.55
N GLY A 246 9.47 -12.00 4.19
CA GLY A 246 8.03 -11.73 4.06
C GLY A 246 7.64 -11.33 2.64
N SER A 247 6.39 -11.61 2.26
CA SER A 247 5.86 -11.41 0.90
C SER A 247 5.75 -9.94 0.48
N THR A 248 5.78 -9.02 1.43
CA THR A 248 5.88 -7.58 1.18
C THR A 248 7.06 -7.00 1.94
N VAL A 249 7.62 -5.93 1.40
CA VAL A 249 8.63 -5.13 2.08
C VAL A 249 8.19 -3.67 2.14
N MET A 250 8.27 -3.09 3.33
CA MET A 250 8.01 -1.67 3.56
C MET A 250 9.33 -0.99 3.96
N VAL A 251 9.70 0.06 3.25
CA VAL A 251 10.95 0.81 3.47
C VAL A 251 10.61 2.25 3.80
N GLU A 252 11.18 2.75 4.88
CA GLU A 252 11.28 4.18 5.16
C GLU A 252 12.65 4.66 4.70
N ALA A 253 12.69 5.69 3.87
CA ALA A 253 13.91 6.32 3.41
C ALA A 253 13.89 7.83 3.70
N ARG A 254 15.04 8.39 3.99
CA ARG A 254 15.26 9.82 4.23
C ARG A 254 15.77 10.49 2.97
N LYS A 255 15.21 11.66 2.62
CA LYS A 255 15.79 12.53 1.59
C LYS A 255 17.20 12.92 2.01
N LYS A 256 18.20 12.60 1.19
CA LYS A 256 19.58 13.07 1.37
C LYS A 256 19.63 14.60 1.24
N ARG A 257 20.57 15.21 1.95
CA ARG A 257 20.80 16.66 1.90
C ARG A 257 21.49 17.06 0.61
#